data_b6e6c54f411836219c85c2832434dde6
#
_entry.id   b6e6c54f411836219c85c2832434dde6
#
_cell.length_a   1.000
_cell.length_b   1.000
_cell.length_c   1.000
_cell.angle_alpha   90.00
_cell.angle_beta   90.00
_cell.angle_gamma   90.00
#
_symmetry.space_group_name_H-M   'P 1'
#
loop_
_entity.id
_entity.type
_entity.pdbx_description
1 polymer ?
#
loop_
_entity_poly.entity_id
_entity_poly.type
_entity_poly.pdbx_seq_one_letter_code
_entity_poly.pdbx_strand_id
1 'polypeptide(L)'
;MELSSPPEQLLNDQEEQGHFSSGGADHPWAVTESLRLRRFLCYGSESATYSTRERALGPEGALALMELVQGGRSCEVVEEVKRMCLEGKTVRPNPALFALAVCSQNSDAKAKQAAFRALQELCSSPGQLFTFIQYKKELKDGLCCGMWGRGLRRAVNDWYNSQDALSLAHTVTRCKHRAGWSHQDLLRLSHLKPANDAIALISKYVTKGWKVVQEAYADKEKSEELMKVFLYLEAVEKAKHSTDEQEVVHLIEEYRLEREQILTTHLKSKEVWKALLKEMSMSALMRHLGKMTADKVLMPGSPEVAAVCERIQDEQALTKAKTHPFSVLVASENYKRGHGKRGKLKWQPNRDIIQALDCAFAKCLSNVEPTGKRFMVGVDVSACLHSLALGSSVPSVAVAAAMSMVIARTEPESEVLIFSEEALVPCVISDDTSLIQVTAQLVQISGDCRNCRTVLWLKTGVFSKLIVCGMTSNGLSVADPDDRGMLDICGFDSRAVDVIHNFVLDAI
;
A
#
# COMPACT_ATOMS: atom_id res chain seq x y z
N MET A 1 66.06 14.60 23.85
CA MET A 1 65.58 13.60 22.87
C MET A 1 64.43 14.21 22.15
N GLU A 2 64.73 14.78 21.00
CA GLU A 2 63.85 15.47 20.11
C GLU A 2 63.02 14.40 19.33
N LEU A 3 61.75 14.50 19.35
CA LEU A 3 60.86 13.74 18.44
C LEU A 3 60.50 14.65 17.25
N SER A 4 61.10 14.34 16.13
CA SER A 4 60.95 14.98 14.85
C SER A 4 59.49 14.88 14.31
N SER A 5 58.97 16.02 13.88
CA SER A 5 57.73 16.16 13.10
C SER A 5 57.88 15.49 11.73
N PRO A 6 56.79 14.86 11.19
CA PRO A 6 56.78 14.42 9.81
C PRO A 6 56.57 15.61 8.85
N PRO A 7 57.03 15.52 7.60
CA PRO A 7 57.09 16.65 6.69
C PRO A 7 55.69 16.99 6.09
N GLU A 8 55.38 18.26 6.12
CA GLU A 8 54.44 18.92 5.23
C GLU A 8 54.94 18.85 3.78
N GLN A 9 54.44 17.90 3.01
CA GLN A 9 54.45 17.94 1.54
C GLN A 9 53.48 16.88 1.04
N LEU A 10 52.35 17.34 0.52
CA LEU A 10 51.52 16.76 -0.55
C LEU A 10 50.08 17.32 -0.51
N LEU A 11 50.02 18.63 -0.66
CA LEU A 11 48.76 19.29 -1.03
C LEU A 11 49.11 20.28 -2.16
N ASN A 12 49.30 19.74 -3.32
CA ASN A 12 49.17 20.44 -4.60
C ASN A 12 49.30 19.39 -5.69
N ASP A 13 48.18 18.86 -6.15
CA ASP A 13 48.09 18.38 -7.52
C ASP A 13 46.60 18.29 -7.92
N GLN A 14 46.24 19.29 -8.72
CA GLN A 14 45.39 19.20 -9.90
C GLN A 14 43.95 18.70 -9.70
N GLU A 15 43.07 19.67 -9.72
CA GLU A 15 41.73 19.54 -10.30
C GLU A 15 41.86 19.00 -11.74
N GLU A 16 41.87 17.71 -11.91
CA GLU A 16 41.47 17.07 -13.14
C GLU A 16 39.94 16.85 -13.07
N GLN A 17 39.22 17.74 -13.69
CA GLN A 17 37.85 17.51 -14.15
C GLN A 17 37.87 16.30 -15.07
N GLY A 18 37.79 15.12 -14.48
CA GLY A 18 37.48 13.89 -15.19
C GLY A 18 36.01 13.90 -15.63
N HIS A 19 35.77 14.40 -16.85
CA HIS A 19 34.62 14.02 -17.61
C HIS A 19 34.59 12.47 -17.68
N PHE A 20 33.85 11.83 -16.80
CA PHE A 20 33.47 10.44 -17.01
C PHE A 20 32.51 10.38 -18.18
N SER A 21 33.07 10.12 -19.33
CA SER A 21 32.41 9.68 -20.54
C SER A 21 31.48 8.51 -20.19
N SER A 22 30.21 8.60 -20.61
CA SER A 22 29.22 7.53 -20.63
C SER A 22 29.78 6.32 -21.39
N GLY A 23 30.52 5.47 -20.67
CA GLY A 23 31.09 4.22 -21.19
C GLY A 23 30.20 3.06 -20.81
N GLY A 24 29.71 2.41 -21.83
CA GLY A 24 29.34 1.03 -21.98
C GLY A 24 28.68 0.24 -20.85
N ALA A 25 27.67 -0.50 -21.24
CA ALA A 25 26.81 -1.44 -20.50
C ALA A 25 27.48 -2.54 -19.65
N ASP A 26 28.76 -2.45 -19.32
CA ASP A 26 29.54 -3.51 -18.68
C ASP A 26 29.91 -3.22 -17.20
N HIS A 27 29.46 -2.09 -16.62
CA HIS A 27 29.71 -1.84 -15.22
C HIS A 27 28.64 -2.57 -14.35
N PRO A 28 29.04 -3.45 -13.41
CA PRO A 28 28.10 -4.28 -12.65
C PRO A 28 27.08 -3.48 -11.81
N TRP A 29 27.37 -2.20 -11.58
CA TRP A 29 26.52 -1.28 -10.83
C TRP A 29 25.72 -0.30 -11.73
N ALA A 30 25.84 -0.39 -13.06
CA ALA A 30 25.13 0.51 -13.96
C ALA A 30 23.61 0.30 -13.91
N VAL A 31 22.86 1.40 -13.96
CA VAL A 31 21.40 1.41 -13.98
C VAL A 31 20.93 1.24 -15.43
N THR A 32 20.32 0.10 -15.71
CA THR A 32 19.77 -0.22 -17.03
C THR A 32 18.38 0.40 -17.21
N GLU A 33 17.95 0.55 -18.48
CA GLU A 33 16.58 0.97 -18.82
C GLU A 33 15.52 0.04 -18.20
N SER A 34 15.77 -1.27 -18.21
CA SER A 34 14.90 -2.26 -17.56
C SER A 34 14.79 -2.04 -16.04
N LEU A 35 15.89 -1.69 -15.36
CA LEU A 35 15.88 -1.39 -13.94
C LEU A 35 15.09 -0.11 -13.63
N ARG A 36 15.24 0.94 -14.45
CA ARG A 36 14.44 2.18 -14.33
C ARG A 36 12.96 1.89 -14.47
N LEU A 37 12.57 1.08 -15.47
CA LEU A 37 11.20 0.62 -15.64
C LEU A 37 10.69 -0.13 -14.40
N ARG A 38 11.46 -1.06 -13.83
CA ARG A 38 11.09 -1.81 -12.63
C ARG A 38 10.90 -0.92 -11.41
N ARG A 39 11.80 0.04 -11.17
CA ARG A 39 11.66 1.05 -10.13
C ARG A 39 10.36 1.84 -10.30
N PHE A 40 10.10 2.31 -11.52
CA PHE A 40 8.84 2.98 -11.83
C PHE A 40 7.63 2.09 -11.53
N LEU A 41 7.60 0.85 -11.99
CA LEU A 41 6.50 -0.09 -11.77
C LEU A 41 6.30 -0.43 -10.29
N CYS A 42 7.38 -0.48 -9.52
CA CYS A 42 7.33 -0.76 -8.09
C CYS A 42 6.71 0.38 -7.29
N TYR A 43 7.22 1.61 -7.45
CA TYR A 43 6.86 2.74 -6.58
C TYR A 43 6.55 4.07 -7.28
N GLY A 44 6.60 4.15 -8.61
CA GLY A 44 6.20 5.33 -9.39
C GLY A 44 7.29 6.37 -9.63
N SER A 45 8.55 5.99 -9.53
CA SER A 45 9.72 6.80 -9.88
C SER A 45 10.81 5.92 -10.48
N GLU A 46 11.54 6.44 -11.45
CA GLU A 46 12.70 5.75 -12.06
C GLU A 46 13.99 5.94 -11.26
N SER A 47 14.02 6.94 -10.37
CA SER A 47 15.18 7.24 -9.52
C SER A 47 15.36 6.19 -8.41
N ALA A 48 16.57 6.15 -7.83
CA ALA A 48 16.89 5.34 -6.66
C ALA A 48 16.27 5.89 -5.35
N THR A 49 15.17 6.64 -5.43
CA THR A 49 14.53 7.28 -4.27
C THR A 49 13.08 6.94 -4.18
N TYR A 50 12.71 6.20 -3.14
CA TYR A 50 11.32 6.02 -2.73
C TYR A 50 10.87 7.18 -1.86
N SER A 51 9.73 7.77 -2.15
CA SER A 51 9.10 8.77 -1.28
C SER A 51 7.72 8.33 -0.84
N THR A 52 7.40 8.53 0.43
CA THR A 52 6.06 8.29 0.96
C THR A 52 5.01 9.23 0.39
N ARG A 53 5.41 10.39 -0.14
CA ARG A 53 4.54 11.28 -0.92
C ARG A 53 4.41 10.74 -2.34
N GLU A 54 3.21 10.28 -2.68
CA GLU A 54 2.90 9.91 -4.07
C GLU A 54 2.92 11.18 -4.93
N ARG A 55 3.72 11.16 -6.01
CA ARG A 55 3.70 12.19 -7.05
C ARG A 55 2.61 11.84 -8.06
N ALA A 56 2.06 12.85 -8.72
CA ALA A 56 1.23 12.62 -9.90
C ALA A 56 2.06 11.89 -10.97
N LEU A 57 1.48 10.84 -11.53
CA LEU A 57 2.14 10.09 -12.60
C LEU A 57 1.88 10.77 -13.93
N GLY A 58 2.94 11.00 -14.69
CA GLY A 58 2.91 11.61 -16.03
C GLY A 58 4.04 11.09 -16.89
N PRO A 59 3.99 11.33 -18.21
CA PRO A 59 5.05 10.91 -19.15
C PRO A 59 6.44 11.43 -18.75
N GLU A 60 6.53 12.63 -18.17
CA GLU A 60 7.76 13.28 -17.73
C GLU A 60 8.46 12.57 -16.56
N GLY A 61 7.70 11.79 -15.77
CA GLY A 61 8.22 10.98 -14.67
C GLY A 61 8.44 9.51 -15.00
N ALA A 62 8.25 9.12 -16.27
CA ALA A 62 8.28 7.75 -16.75
C ALA A 62 9.06 7.64 -18.06
N LEU A 63 10.29 8.17 -18.08
CA LEU A 63 11.07 8.31 -19.31
C LEU A 63 11.42 6.96 -19.93
N ALA A 64 11.92 5.99 -19.15
CA ALA A 64 12.25 4.65 -19.63
C ALA A 64 11.00 3.93 -20.18
N LEU A 65 9.84 4.09 -19.54
CA LEU A 65 8.58 3.59 -20.08
C LEU A 65 8.25 4.21 -21.43
N MET A 66 8.39 5.53 -21.55
CA MET A 66 8.07 6.25 -22.80
C MET A 66 9.05 5.90 -23.92
N GLU A 67 10.35 5.80 -23.64
CA GLU A 67 11.40 5.37 -24.57
C GLU A 67 11.13 3.96 -25.11
N LEU A 68 10.82 3.00 -24.24
CA LEU A 68 10.45 1.63 -24.64
C LEU A 68 9.21 1.60 -25.54
N VAL A 69 8.18 2.36 -25.18
CA VAL A 69 6.92 2.40 -25.96
C VAL A 69 7.14 3.06 -27.33
N GLN A 70 7.91 4.15 -27.40
CA GLN A 70 8.26 4.83 -28.65
C GLN A 70 9.18 3.95 -29.53
N GLY A 71 10.08 3.19 -28.91
CA GLY A 71 10.94 2.20 -29.58
C GLY A 71 10.21 0.93 -30.02
N GLY A 72 8.87 0.86 -29.94
CA GLY A 72 8.08 -0.30 -30.39
C GLY A 72 8.10 -1.50 -29.44
N ARG A 73 8.64 -1.36 -28.23
CA ARG A 73 8.81 -2.44 -27.22
C ARG A 73 7.64 -2.51 -26.24
N SER A 74 6.47 -2.00 -26.60
CA SER A 74 5.29 -1.96 -25.70
C SER A 74 4.84 -3.34 -25.22
N CYS A 75 5.02 -4.40 -25.99
CA CYS A 75 4.70 -5.76 -25.56
C CYS A 75 5.62 -6.21 -24.42
N GLU A 76 6.92 -5.88 -24.48
CA GLU A 76 7.87 -6.20 -23.42
C GLU A 76 7.50 -5.46 -22.12
N VAL A 77 7.09 -4.20 -22.22
CA VAL A 77 6.58 -3.43 -21.06
C VAL A 77 5.36 -4.12 -20.43
N VAL A 78 4.41 -4.58 -21.24
CA VAL A 78 3.20 -5.27 -20.72
C VAL A 78 3.57 -6.58 -20.01
N GLU A 79 4.50 -7.36 -20.57
CA GLU A 79 4.96 -8.60 -19.92
C GLU A 79 5.69 -8.30 -18.61
N GLU A 80 6.53 -7.25 -18.56
CA GLU A 80 7.20 -6.84 -17.32
C GLU A 80 6.21 -6.35 -16.25
N VAL A 81 5.17 -5.59 -16.65
CA VAL A 81 4.07 -5.21 -15.75
C VAL A 81 3.37 -6.45 -15.19
N LYS A 82 3.06 -7.44 -16.03
CA LYS A 82 2.42 -8.69 -15.59
C LYS A 82 3.32 -9.42 -14.61
N ARG A 83 4.60 -9.61 -14.95
CA ARG A 83 5.57 -10.28 -14.10
C ARG A 83 5.68 -9.64 -12.73
N MET A 84 5.92 -8.32 -12.67
CA MET A 84 6.05 -7.56 -11.43
C MET A 84 4.78 -7.64 -10.55
N CYS A 85 3.60 -7.55 -11.17
CA CYS A 85 2.33 -7.64 -10.45
C CYS A 85 2.07 -9.05 -9.88
N LEU A 86 2.29 -10.09 -10.68
CA LEU A 86 2.04 -11.48 -10.28
C LEU A 86 3.04 -11.96 -9.22
N GLU A 87 4.28 -11.50 -9.29
CA GLU A 87 5.31 -11.76 -8.27
C GLU A 87 5.14 -10.90 -7.00
N GLY A 88 4.13 -9.99 -6.95
CA GLY A 88 3.91 -9.11 -5.82
C GLY A 88 4.98 -8.03 -5.63
N LYS A 89 5.74 -7.71 -6.68
CA LYS A 89 6.84 -6.72 -6.63
C LYS A 89 6.37 -5.27 -6.82
N THR A 90 5.11 -5.05 -7.16
CA THR A 90 4.51 -3.71 -7.25
C THR A 90 3.99 -3.27 -5.88
N VAL A 91 4.71 -2.35 -5.25
CA VAL A 91 4.35 -1.80 -3.93
C VAL A 91 3.16 -0.83 -4.04
N ARG A 92 3.06 -0.15 -5.17
CA ARG A 92 1.94 0.73 -5.53
C ARG A 92 1.28 0.23 -6.81
N PRO A 93 -0.05 0.06 -6.84
CA PRO A 93 -0.72 -0.43 -8.05
C PRO A 93 -0.80 0.62 -9.17
N ASN A 94 -0.76 1.92 -8.82
CA ASN A 94 -0.99 3.00 -9.78
C ASN A 94 0.04 3.06 -10.92
N PRO A 95 1.36 2.87 -10.70
CA PRO A 95 2.34 2.87 -11.78
C PRO A 95 2.11 1.78 -12.83
N ALA A 96 1.75 0.58 -12.41
CA ALA A 96 1.40 -0.53 -13.31
C ALA A 96 0.17 -0.18 -14.17
N LEU A 97 -0.88 0.39 -13.55
CA LEU A 97 -2.08 0.85 -14.25
C LEU A 97 -1.78 1.98 -15.24
N PHE A 98 -0.88 2.90 -14.86
CA PHE A 98 -0.41 3.97 -15.74
C PHE A 98 0.34 3.40 -16.97
N ALA A 99 1.29 2.47 -16.74
CA ALA A 99 2.04 1.81 -17.82
C ALA A 99 1.10 1.08 -18.79
N LEU A 100 0.11 0.32 -18.28
CA LEU A 100 -0.92 -0.31 -19.13
C LEU A 100 -1.76 0.73 -19.89
N ALA A 101 -2.08 1.88 -19.27
CA ALA A 101 -2.80 2.95 -19.95
C ALA A 101 -1.98 3.53 -21.11
N VAL A 102 -0.68 3.76 -20.93
CA VAL A 102 0.25 4.19 -21.97
C VAL A 102 0.30 3.16 -23.11
N CYS A 103 0.58 1.88 -22.79
CA CYS A 103 0.66 0.80 -23.80
C CYS A 103 -0.66 0.62 -24.57
N SER A 104 -1.82 0.82 -23.89
CA SER A 104 -3.14 0.71 -24.53
C SER A 104 -3.46 1.85 -25.50
N GLN A 105 -2.63 2.89 -25.58
CA GLN A 105 -2.77 3.99 -26.55
C GLN A 105 -1.82 3.87 -27.73
N ASN A 106 -0.88 2.91 -27.72
CA ASN A 106 0.05 2.67 -28.82
C ASN A 106 -0.69 2.43 -30.15
N SER A 107 -0.05 2.75 -31.24
CA SER A 107 -0.57 2.44 -32.60
C SER A 107 -0.57 0.94 -32.88
N ASP A 108 0.38 0.19 -32.35
CA ASP A 108 0.43 -1.27 -32.46
C ASP A 108 -0.79 -1.96 -31.85
N ALA A 109 -1.53 -2.68 -32.71
CA ALA A 109 -2.74 -3.40 -32.28
C ALA A 109 -2.45 -4.56 -31.32
N LYS A 110 -1.27 -5.23 -31.46
CA LYS A 110 -0.87 -6.35 -30.57
C LYS A 110 -0.59 -5.84 -29.17
N ALA A 111 0.22 -4.79 -29.05
CA ALA A 111 0.54 -4.17 -27.76
C ALA A 111 -0.72 -3.63 -27.05
N LYS A 112 -1.61 -2.97 -27.81
CA LYS A 112 -2.90 -2.50 -27.28
C LYS A 112 -3.76 -3.64 -26.75
N GLN A 113 -3.85 -4.75 -27.48
CA GLN A 113 -4.62 -5.92 -27.07
C GLN A 113 -3.99 -6.60 -25.84
N ALA A 114 -2.64 -6.71 -25.82
CA ALA A 114 -1.91 -7.25 -24.66
C ALA A 114 -2.17 -6.43 -23.41
N ALA A 115 -2.12 -5.09 -23.48
CA ALA A 115 -2.41 -4.20 -22.35
C ALA A 115 -3.85 -4.37 -21.82
N PHE A 116 -4.85 -4.54 -22.69
CA PHE A 116 -6.23 -4.77 -22.24
C PHE A 116 -6.43 -6.16 -21.63
N ARG A 117 -5.73 -7.19 -22.10
CA ARG A 117 -5.75 -8.51 -21.47
C ARG A 117 -5.09 -8.47 -20.09
N ALA A 118 -3.92 -7.84 -20.00
CA ALA A 118 -3.23 -7.67 -18.72
C ALA A 118 -4.09 -6.89 -17.70
N LEU A 119 -4.83 -5.88 -18.15
CA LEU A 119 -5.77 -5.16 -17.30
C LEU A 119 -6.82 -6.10 -16.71
N GLN A 120 -7.39 -7.01 -17.51
CA GLN A 120 -8.40 -7.97 -17.02
C GLN A 120 -7.81 -8.94 -15.99
N GLU A 121 -6.57 -9.40 -16.20
CA GLU A 121 -5.89 -10.34 -15.32
C GLU A 121 -5.46 -9.68 -13.97
N LEU A 122 -5.00 -8.43 -14.03
CA LEU A 122 -4.36 -7.75 -12.89
C LEU A 122 -5.30 -6.84 -12.10
N CYS A 123 -6.38 -6.36 -12.73
CA CYS A 123 -7.30 -5.43 -12.12
C CYS A 123 -8.36 -6.14 -11.28
N SER A 124 -8.03 -6.42 -10.01
CA SER A 124 -8.91 -7.16 -9.08
C SER A 124 -9.99 -6.31 -8.42
N SER A 125 -9.92 -4.98 -8.51
CA SER A 125 -10.85 -4.09 -7.84
C SER A 125 -11.40 -2.98 -8.75
N PRO A 126 -12.64 -2.51 -8.50
CA PRO A 126 -13.21 -1.41 -9.28
C PRO A 126 -12.39 -0.11 -9.15
N GLY A 127 -11.75 0.11 -7.99
CA GLY A 127 -10.89 1.27 -7.79
C GLY A 127 -9.70 1.31 -8.74
N GLN A 128 -9.10 0.16 -9.03
CA GLN A 128 -8.03 0.04 -10.02
C GLN A 128 -8.55 0.28 -11.44
N LEU A 129 -9.72 -0.28 -11.80
CA LEU A 129 -10.35 -0.05 -13.10
C LEU A 129 -10.64 1.45 -13.32
N PHE A 130 -11.22 2.13 -12.33
CA PHE A 130 -11.51 3.57 -12.40
C PHE A 130 -10.22 4.38 -12.54
N THR A 131 -9.16 4.03 -11.81
CA THR A 131 -7.85 4.68 -11.91
C THR A 131 -7.24 4.50 -13.30
N PHE A 132 -7.28 3.29 -13.87
CA PHE A 132 -6.83 3.04 -15.23
C PHE A 132 -7.59 3.90 -16.26
N ILE A 133 -8.92 3.98 -16.15
CA ILE A 133 -9.74 4.83 -17.02
C ILE A 133 -9.37 6.30 -16.88
N GLN A 134 -9.07 6.75 -15.67
CA GLN A 134 -8.64 8.13 -15.42
C GLN A 134 -7.29 8.42 -16.09
N TYR A 135 -6.30 7.53 -15.97
CA TYR A 135 -5.02 7.69 -16.68
C TYR A 135 -5.21 7.71 -18.19
N LYS A 136 -6.08 6.86 -18.73
CA LYS A 136 -6.39 6.92 -20.16
C LYS A 136 -7.01 8.25 -20.58
N LYS A 137 -7.80 8.86 -19.73
CA LYS A 137 -8.35 10.20 -19.98
C LYS A 137 -7.25 11.25 -19.97
N GLU A 138 -6.44 11.28 -18.90
CA GLU A 138 -5.34 12.25 -18.73
C GLU A 138 -4.32 12.19 -19.88
N LEU A 139 -3.93 10.98 -20.28
CA LEU A 139 -3.01 10.78 -21.41
C LEU A 139 -3.59 11.19 -22.78
N LYS A 140 -4.90 11.45 -22.86
CA LYS A 140 -5.58 11.86 -24.10
C LYS A 140 -5.93 13.33 -24.17
N ASP A 141 -5.81 14.05 -23.07
CA ASP A 141 -6.07 15.48 -23.08
C ASP A 141 -5.16 16.16 -24.11
N GLY A 142 -5.78 16.70 -25.19
CA GLY A 142 -5.12 17.28 -26.36
C GLY A 142 -5.15 16.44 -27.65
N LEU A 143 -5.66 15.21 -27.64
CA LEU A 143 -5.80 14.38 -28.84
C LEU A 143 -7.24 14.34 -29.36
N CYS A 144 -7.42 14.57 -30.66
CA CYS A 144 -8.74 14.66 -31.32
C CYS A 144 -9.55 13.36 -31.38
N CYS A 145 -9.06 12.21 -30.93
CA CYS A 145 -9.80 10.94 -31.00
C CYS A 145 -10.54 10.60 -29.72
N GLY A 146 -11.76 10.06 -29.85
CA GLY A 146 -12.58 9.64 -28.72
C GLY A 146 -11.90 8.59 -27.84
N MET A 147 -12.02 8.74 -26.50
CA MET A 147 -11.41 7.83 -25.52
C MET A 147 -12.01 6.41 -25.58
N TRP A 148 -13.33 6.29 -25.78
CA TRP A 148 -14.10 5.05 -25.73
C TRP A 148 -14.12 4.32 -27.08
N GLY A 149 -12.96 3.83 -27.55
CA GLY A 149 -12.86 2.97 -28.71
C GLY A 149 -13.35 1.53 -28.43
N ARG A 150 -13.53 0.73 -29.49
CA ARG A 150 -14.01 -0.67 -29.40
C ARG A 150 -13.20 -1.53 -28.41
N GLY A 151 -11.86 -1.40 -28.42
CA GLY A 151 -10.98 -2.17 -27.53
C GLY A 151 -11.24 -1.88 -26.05
N LEU A 152 -11.35 -0.60 -25.67
CA LEU A 152 -11.63 -0.22 -24.27
C LEU A 152 -13.03 -0.66 -23.83
N ARG A 153 -14.06 -0.46 -24.68
CA ARG A 153 -15.41 -0.93 -24.38
C ARG A 153 -15.45 -2.41 -24.12
N ARG A 154 -14.75 -3.20 -24.97
CA ARG A 154 -14.65 -4.64 -24.78
C ARG A 154 -13.96 -4.99 -23.48
N ALA A 155 -12.80 -4.39 -23.17
CA ALA A 155 -12.04 -4.66 -21.96
C ALA A 155 -12.88 -4.38 -20.68
N VAL A 156 -13.63 -3.27 -20.67
CA VAL A 156 -14.54 -2.96 -19.56
C VAL A 156 -15.70 -3.98 -19.47
N ASN A 157 -16.31 -4.35 -20.61
CA ASN A 157 -17.35 -5.37 -20.65
C ASN A 157 -16.84 -6.72 -20.14
N ASP A 158 -15.67 -7.14 -20.59
CA ASP A 158 -15.05 -8.40 -20.18
C ASP A 158 -14.76 -8.38 -18.66
N TRP A 159 -14.29 -7.23 -18.10
CA TRP A 159 -14.07 -7.11 -16.66
C TRP A 159 -15.36 -7.30 -15.84
N TYR A 160 -16.48 -6.69 -16.23
CA TYR A 160 -17.77 -6.88 -15.51
C TYR A 160 -18.33 -8.29 -15.68
N ASN A 161 -18.18 -8.86 -16.87
CA ASN A 161 -18.73 -10.18 -17.20
C ASN A 161 -17.91 -11.35 -16.64
N SER A 162 -16.63 -11.13 -16.27
CA SER A 162 -15.78 -12.16 -15.67
C SER A 162 -15.95 -12.29 -14.16
N GLN A 163 -16.71 -11.38 -13.53
CA GLN A 163 -16.94 -11.44 -12.09
C GLN A 163 -18.05 -12.43 -11.74
N ASP A 164 -17.92 -13.08 -10.58
CA ASP A 164 -19.05 -13.75 -9.97
C ASP A 164 -20.15 -12.72 -9.67
N ALA A 165 -21.40 -13.05 -9.98
CA ALA A 165 -22.50 -12.07 -9.92
C ALA A 165 -22.76 -11.55 -8.51
N LEU A 166 -22.71 -12.42 -7.48
CA LEU A 166 -22.92 -11.98 -6.10
C LEU A 166 -21.73 -11.09 -5.62
N SER A 167 -20.52 -11.47 -5.95
CA SER A 167 -19.32 -10.67 -5.67
C SER A 167 -19.36 -9.32 -6.39
N LEU A 168 -19.88 -9.27 -7.62
CA LEU A 168 -20.09 -8.02 -8.34
C LEU A 168 -21.15 -7.15 -7.65
N ALA A 169 -22.27 -7.73 -7.18
CA ALA A 169 -23.29 -7.01 -6.42
C ALA A 169 -22.74 -6.39 -5.14
N HIS A 170 -21.91 -7.14 -4.39
CA HIS A 170 -21.14 -6.62 -3.24
C HIS A 170 -20.25 -5.44 -3.65
N THR A 171 -19.52 -5.60 -4.73
CA THR A 171 -18.56 -4.62 -5.23
C THR A 171 -19.23 -3.30 -5.63
N VAL A 172 -20.31 -3.33 -6.41
CA VAL A 172 -20.99 -2.11 -6.89
C VAL A 172 -21.75 -1.37 -5.78
N THR A 173 -22.18 -2.07 -4.75
CA THR A 173 -22.87 -1.45 -3.60
C THR A 173 -21.89 -0.84 -2.60
N ARG A 174 -20.66 -1.37 -2.50
CA ARG A 174 -19.62 -0.92 -1.59
C ARG A 174 -18.76 0.23 -2.16
N CYS A 175 -18.30 0.11 -3.39
CA CYS A 175 -17.42 1.07 -4.05
C CYS A 175 -18.14 1.78 -5.20
N LYS A 176 -18.88 2.84 -4.91
CA LYS A 176 -19.74 3.51 -5.91
C LYS A 176 -18.96 4.35 -6.91
N HIS A 177 -17.90 5.04 -6.47
CA HIS A 177 -17.10 5.93 -7.31
C HIS A 177 -15.68 6.07 -6.78
N ARG A 178 -14.73 6.31 -7.67
CA ARG A 178 -13.33 6.64 -7.37
C ARG A 178 -12.69 7.33 -8.57
N ALA A 179 -11.68 8.17 -8.34
CA ALA A 179 -10.91 8.86 -9.39
C ALA A 179 -11.80 9.59 -10.42
N GLY A 180 -12.92 10.15 -9.98
CA GLY A 180 -13.87 10.86 -10.86
C GLY A 180 -14.75 9.96 -11.72
N TRP A 181 -14.71 8.63 -11.55
CA TRP A 181 -15.51 7.65 -12.27
C TRP A 181 -16.43 6.86 -11.34
N SER A 182 -17.57 6.41 -11.87
CA SER A 182 -18.52 5.54 -11.20
C SER A 182 -18.81 4.30 -12.05
N HIS A 183 -19.37 3.26 -11.41
CA HIS A 183 -19.89 2.10 -12.15
C HIS A 183 -20.91 2.50 -13.20
N GLN A 184 -21.79 3.46 -12.88
CA GLN A 184 -22.81 3.96 -13.80
C GLN A 184 -22.18 4.55 -15.08
N ASP A 185 -21.10 5.33 -14.94
CA ASP A 185 -20.38 5.90 -16.09
C ASP A 185 -19.79 4.81 -16.97
N LEU A 186 -19.10 3.83 -16.36
CA LEU A 186 -18.44 2.77 -17.11
C LEU A 186 -19.47 1.88 -17.82
N LEU A 187 -20.53 1.49 -17.16
CA LEU A 187 -21.58 0.64 -17.76
C LEU A 187 -22.28 1.32 -18.95
N ARG A 188 -22.53 2.63 -18.84
CA ARG A 188 -23.13 3.43 -19.94
C ARG A 188 -22.18 3.62 -21.10
N LEU A 189 -20.94 4.04 -20.83
CA LEU A 189 -19.96 4.38 -21.87
C LEU A 189 -19.38 3.16 -22.56
N SER A 190 -19.28 2.01 -21.87
CA SER A 190 -18.87 0.75 -22.48
C SER A 190 -19.99 0.08 -23.27
N HIS A 191 -21.26 0.51 -23.09
CA HIS A 191 -22.46 -0.17 -23.62
C HIS A 191 -22.45 -1.63 -23.21
N LEU A 192 -22.38 -1.89 -21.88
CA LEU A 192 -22.31 -3.26 -21.35
C LEU A 192 -23.35 -4.16 -21.97
N LYS A 193 -22.89 -5.30 -22.48
CA LYS A 193 -23.73 -6.44 -22.87
C LYS A 193 -23.58 -7.50 -21.78
N PRO A 194 -24.55 -7.65 -20.87
CA PRO A 194 -24.46 -8.63 -19.77
C PRO A 194 -24.35 -10.06 -20.31
N ALA A 195 -23.47 -10.85 -19.69
CA ALA A 195 -23.26 -12.26 -20.07
C ALA A 195 -24.38 -13.17 -19.55
N ASN A 196 -25.07 -12.78 -18.46
CA ASN A 196 -26.18 -13.51 -17.85
C ASN A 196 -27.21 -12.56 -17.22
N ASP A 197 -28.34 -13.11 -16.77
CA ASP A 197 -29.44 -12.34 -16.20
C ASP A 197 -29.10 -11.69 -14.85
N ALA A 198 -28.20 -12.29 -14.07
CA ALA A 198 -27.76 -11.73 -12.80
C ALA A 198 -26.92 -10.46 -13.02
N ILE A 199 -25.97 -10.47 -13.98
CA ILE A 199 -25.22 -9.29 -14.37
C ILE A 199 -26.15 -8.23 -15.02
N ALA A 200 -27.16 -8.65 -15.79
CA ALA A 200 -28.18 -7.75 -16.35
C ALA A 200 -28.96 -7.02 -15.24
N LEU A 201 -29.36 -7.74 -14.20
CA LEU A 201 -30.01 -7.18 -13.02
C LEU A 201 -29.12 -6.14 -12.33
N ILE A 202 -27.85 -6.50 -12.04
CA ILE A 202 -26.89 -5.58 -11.42
C ILE A 202 -26.68 -4.32 -12.27
N SER A 203 -26.51 -4.48 -13.58
CA SER A 203 -26.37 -3.35 -14.51
C SER A 203 -27.58 -2.44 -14.49
N LYS A 204 -28.78 -3.00 -14.45
CA LYS A 204 -30.05 -2.26 -14.33
C LYS A 204 -30.14 -1.54 -12.98
N TYR A 205 -29.77 -2.21 -11.88
CA TYR A 205 -29.70 -1.60 -10.55
C TYR A 205 -28.77 -0.36 -10.52
N VAL A 206 -27.55 -0.48 -11.04
CA VAL A 206 -26.58 0.60 -11.06
C VAL A 206 -27.00 1.77 -11.97
N THR A 207 -27.62 1.47 -13.11
CA THR A 207 -27.93 2.49 -14.13
C THR A 207 -29.30 3.13 -13.99
N LYS A 208 -30.28 2.40 -13.46
CA LYS A 208 -31.70 2.80 -13.38
C LYS A 208 -32.24 2.88 -11.95
N GLY A 209 -31.56 2.28 -10.97
CA GLY A 209 -31.95 2.25 -9.57
C GLY A 209 -32.87 1.10 -9.20
N TRP A 210 -33.11 0.95 -7.88
CA TRP A 210 -33.81 -0.21 -7.30
C TRP A 210 -35.28 -0.33 -7.73
N LYS A 211 -36.02 0.78 -7.77
CA LYS A 211 -37.45 0.76 -8.15
C LYS A 211 -37.70 0.09 -9.51
N VAL A 212 -36.87 0.45 -10.51
CA VAL A 212 -36.95 -0.12 -11.85
C VAL A 212 -36.59 -1.61 -11.86
N VAL A 213 -35.67 -2.03 -10.96
CA VAL A 213 -35.35 -3.46 -10.80
C VAL A 213 -36.53 -4.22 -10.21
N GLN A 214 -37.18 -3.72 -9.16
CA GLN A 214 -38.33 -4.35 -8.53
C GLN A 214 -39.44 -4.56 -9.55
N GLU A 215 -39.82 -3.52 -10.30
CA GLU A 215 -40.87 -3.60 -11.33
C GLU A 215 -40.50 -4.60 -12.45
N ALA A 216 -39.25 -4.59 -12.91
CA ALA A 216 -38.83 -5.44 -14.03
C ALA A 216 -38.66 -6.91 -13.69
N TYR A 217 -38.49 -7.25 -12.40
CA TYR A 217 -38.25 -8.62 -11.92
C TYR A 217 -39.34 -9.12 -10.94
N ALA A 218 -40.44 -8.39 -10.76
CA ALA A 218 -41.52 -8.76 -9.86
C ALA A 218 -42.10 -10.15 -10.21
N ASP A 219 -42.49 -10.34 -11.47
CA ASP A 219 -43.20 -11.53 -11.95
C ASP A 219 -42.29 -12.50 -12.72
N LYS A 220 -40.97 -12.26 -12.74
CA LYS A 220 -40.03 -13.13 -13.45
C LYS A 220 -39.63 -14.33 -12.59
N GLU A 221 -39.67 -15.51 -13.18
CA GLU A 221 -39.00 -16.67 -12.63
C GLU A 221 -37.52 -16.40 -12.50
N LYS A 222 -36.92 -16.66 -11.34
CA LYS A 222 -35.55 -16.36 -11.02
C LYS A 222 -34.79 -17.65 -10.83
N SER A 223 -33.67 -17.79 -11.56
CA SER A 223 -32.69 -18.82 -11.27
C SER A 223 -32.11 -18.61 -9.85
N GLU A 224 -31.51 -19.63 -9.28
CA GLU A 224 -30.90 -19.56 -7.94
C GLU A 224 -29.89 -18.41 -7.80
N GLU A 225 -29.01 -18.25 -8.80
CA GLU A 225 -28.03 -17.16 -8.85
C GLU A 225 -28.71 -15.79 -8.90
N LEU A 226 -29.70 -15.64 -9.79
CA LEU A 226 -30.43 -14.38 -9.94
C LEU A 226 -31.20 -14.04 -8.66
N MET A 227 -31.78 -15.04 -7.98
CA MET A 227 -32.47 -14.85 -6.70
C MET A 227 -31.54 -14.38 -5.61
N LYS A 228 -30.35 -15.00 -5.47
CA LYS A 228 -29.33 -14.58 -4.48
C LYS A 228 -28.92 -13.12 -4.68
N VAL A 229 -28.67 -12.70 -5.92
CA VAL A 229 -28.31 -11.31 -6.25
C VAL A 229 -29.47 -10.36 -5.97
N PHE A 230 -30.71 -10.74 -6.33
CA PHE A 230 -31.92 -9.92 -6.11
C PHE A 230 -32.11 -9.67 -4.61
N LEU A 231 -32.13 -10.74 -3.79
CA LEU A 231 -32.31 -10.65 -2.33
C LEU A 231 -31.19 -9.84 -1.66
N TYR A 232 -29.96 -10.01 -2.12
CA TYR A 232 -28.84 -9.23 -1.62
C TYR A 232 -29.00 -7.72 -1.89
N LEU A 233 -29.39 -7.33 -3.12
CA LEU A 233 -29.60 -5.91 -3.46
C LEU A 233 -30.83 -5.35 -2.73
N GLU A 234 -31.86 -6.15 -2.53
CA GLU A 234 -33.02 -5.79 -1.71
C GLU A 234 -32.60 -5.52 -0.26
N ALA A 235 -31.78 -6.40 0.33
CA ALA A 235 -31.26 -6.23 1.68
C ALA A 235 -30.44 -4.94 1.84
N VAL A 236 -29.59 -4.64 0.85
CA VAL A 236 -28.82 -3.38 0.81
C VAL A 236 -29.75 -2.16 0.76
N GLU A 237 -30.80 -2.20 -0.04
CA GLU A 237 -31.77 -1.09 -0.13
C GLU A 237 -32.63 -0.98 1.14
N LYS A 238 -33.07 -2.10 1.72
CA LYS A 238 -33.76 -2.11 3.03
C LYS A 238 -32.87 -1.48 4.11
N ALA A 239 -31.60 -1.90 4.21
CA ALA A 239 -30.67 -1.34 5.19
C ALA A 239 -30.42 0.18 5.01
N LYS A 240 -30.57 0.72 3.79
CA LYS A 240 -30.48 2.17 3.53
C LYS A 240 -31.74 2.95 3.91
N HIS A 241 -32.88 2.31 3.98
CA HIS A 241 -34.16 3.00 4.18
C HIS A 241 -34.84 2.66 5.50
N SER A 242 -34.45 1.55 6.14
CA SER A 242 -34.98 1.16 7.45
C SER A 242 -34.63 2.19 8.53
N THR A 243 -35.58 2.43 9.42
CA THR A 243 -35.40 3.18 10.66
C THR A 243 -35.31 2.25 11.87
N ASP A 244 -35.57 0.96 11.67
CA ASP A 244 -35.49 -0.07 12.70
C ASP A 244 -34.06 -0.62 12.80
N GLU A 245 -33.48 -0.44 13.96
CA GLU A 245 -32.13 -0.92 14.29
C GLU A 245 -32.02 -2.45 14.24
N GLN A 246 -33.04 -3.15 14.75
CA GLN A 246 -33.04 -4.61 14.78
C GLN A 246 -33.11 -5.21 13.37
N GLU A 247 -33.90 -4.62 12.50
CA GLU A 247 -33.94 -5.00 11.09
C GLU A 247 -32.56 -4.81 10.44
N VAL A 248 -31.89 -3.67 10.67
CA VAL A 248 -30.55 -3.40 10.12
C VAL A 248 -29.53 -4.40 10.64
N VAL A 249 -29.55 -4.75 11.93
CA VAL A 249 -28.68 -5.77 12.54
C VAL A 249 -28.90 -7.12 11.86
N HIS A 250 -30.16 -7.55 11.68
CA HIS A 250 -30.50 -8.81 11.02
C HIS A 250 -30.00 -8.83 9.56
N LEU A 251 -30.20 -7.75 8.81
CA LEU A 251 -29.72 -7.64 7.42
C LEU A 251 -28.18 -7.69 7.33
N ILE A 252 -27.47 -7.08 8.28
CA ILE A 252 -26.00 -7.17 8.33
C ILE A 252 -25.55 -8.61 8.53
N GLU A 253 -26.16 -9.33 9.47
CA GLU A 253 -25.77 -10.70 9.82
C GLU A 253 -26.12 -11.70 8.72
N GLU A 254 -27.33 -11.60 8.14
CA GLU A 254 -27.81 -12.51 7.11
C GLU A 254 -27.08 -12.33 5.78
N TYR A 255 -26.90 -11.07 5.34
CA TYR A 255 -26.33 -10.76 4.02
C TYR A 255 -24.86 -10.31 4.08
N ARG A 256 -24.23 -10.34 5.25
CA ARG A 256 -22.83 -9.92 5.48
C ARG A 256 -22.55 -8.51 4.96
N LEU A 257 -23.47 -7.58 5.25
CA LEU A 257 -23.32 -6.21 4.80
C LEU A 257 -22.13 -5.56 5.49
N GLU A 258 -21.37 -4.79 4.73
CA GLU A 258 -20.21 -4.05 5.22
C GLU A 258 -20.60 -2.62 5.58
N ARG A 259 -19.72 -1.98 6.38
CA ARG A 259 -19.90 -0.61 6.87
C ARG A 259 -20.25 0.42 5.79
N GLU A 260 -19.69 0.29 4.59
CA GLU A 260 -19.88 1.18 3.45
C GLU A 260 -21.30 1.16 2.88
N GLN A 261 -22.06 0.13 3.21
CA GLN A 261 -23.45 -0.06 2.78
C GLN A 261 -24.46 0.42 3.81
N ILE A 262 -23.99 0.72 5.04
CA ILE A 262 -24.82 1.14 6.16
C ILE A 262 -24.84 2.67 6.27
N LEU A 263 -26.03 3.24 6.56
CA LEU A 263 -26.16 4.68 6.81
C LEU A 263 -25.33 5.12 8.03
N THR A 264 -24.79 6.31 7.97
CA THR A 264 -24.02 6.89 9.08
C THR A 264 -24.83 7.09 10.37
N THR A 265 -26.14 7.20 10.26
CA THR A 265 -27.06 7.26 11.42
C THR A 265 -27.06 5.98 12.23
N HIS A 266 -27.08 4.82 11.56
CA HIS A 266 -27.03 3.50 12.19
C HIS A 266 -25.63 3.19 12.76
N LEU A 267 -24.56 3.77 12.20
CA LEU A 267 -23.20 3.62 12.73
C LEU A 267 -22.97 4.31 14.09
N LYS A 268 -24.01 4.87 14.72
CA LYS A 268 -23.97 5.31 16.11
C LYS A 268 -24.46 4.23 17.07
N SER A 269 -25.12 3.21 16.59
CA SER A 269 -25.64 2.10 17.37
C SER A 269 -24.53 1.10 17.75
N LYS A 270 -24.54 0.66 19.00
CA LYS A 270 -23.64 -0.41 19.48
C LYS A 270 -24.01 -1.76 18.87
N GLU A 271 -25.28 -2.06 18.72
CA GLU A 271 -25.74 -3.34 18.19
C GLU A 271 -25.37 -3.49 16.71
N VAL A 272 -25.49 -2.42 15.93
CA VAL A 272 -25.00 -2.39 14.54
C VAL A 272 -23.50 -2.64 14.46
N TRP A 273 -22.70 -2.03 15.35
CA TRP A 273 -21.26 -2.29 15.37
C TRP A 273 -20.93 -3.71 15.80
N LYS A 274 -21.66 -4.31 16.74
CA LYS A 274 -21.49 -5.72 17.13
C LYS A 274 -21.72 -6.65 15.95
N ALA A 275 -22.80 -6.43 15.19
CA ALA A 275 -23.06 -7.20 13.98
C ALA A 275 -21.94 -7.04 12.95
N LEU A 276 -21.51 -5.82 12.66
CA LEU A 276 -20.41 -5.55 11.73
C LEU A 276 -19.09 -6.18 12.17
N LEU A 277 -18.79 -6.22 13.48
CA LEU A 277 -17.56 -6.80 14.02
C LEU A 277 -17.41 -8.28 13.71
N LYS A 278 -18.50 -9.05 13.60
CA LYS A 278 -18.45 -10.51 13.38
C LYS A 278 -17.66 -10.86 12.11
N GLU A 279 -17.90 -10.12 11.01
CA GLU A 279 -17.34 -10.42 9.70
C GLU A 279 -16.25 -9.41 9.26
N MET A 280 -15.94 -8.42 10.12
CA MET A 280 -14.99 -7.37 9.76
C MET A 280 -13.58 -7.93 9.56
N SER A 281 -12.91 -7.57 8.44
CA SER A 281 -11.52 -7.97 8.20
C SER A 281 -10.56 -7.36 9.23
N MET A 282 -9.42 -8.00 9.50
CA MET A 282 -8.40 -7.52 10.45
C MET A 282 -7.95 -6.08 10.16
N SER A 283 -7.70 -5.77 8.90
CA SER A 283 -7.31 -4.41 8.47
C SER A 283 -8.43 -3.37 8.74
N ALA A 284 -9.69 -3.74 8.53
CA ALA A 284 -10.84 -2.88 8.84
C ALA A 284 -11.02 -2.72 10.35
N LEU A 285 -10.89 -3.79 11.12
CA LEU A 285 -10.96 -3.78 12.58
C LEU A 285 -9.98 -2.78 13.16
N MET A 286 -8.68 -2.91 12.85
CA MET A 286 -7.64 -2.00 13.32
C MET A 286 -7.89 -0.54 12.92
N ARG A 287 -8.40 -0.31 11.70
CA ARG A 287 -8.72 1.04 11.20
C ARG A 287 -9.86 1.71 11.94
N HIS A 288 -10.83 0.93 12.46
CA HIS A 288 -12.04 1.45 13.08
C HIS A 288 -12.00 1.48 14.62
N LEU A 289 -10.93 1.01 15.27
CA LEU A 289 -10.80 1.03 16.74
C LEU A 289 -11.13 2.39 17.35
N GLY A 290 -10.51 3.47 16.84
CA GLY A 290 -10.77 4.82 17.35
C GLY A 290 -12.23 5.27 17.17
N LYS A 291 -12.88 4.91 16.05
CA LYS A 291 -14.30 5.25 15.83
C LYS A 291 -15.21 4.49 16.77
N MET A 292 -14.99 3.18 16.93
CA MET A 292 -15.78 2.36 17.84
C MET A 292 -15.62 2.79 19.31
N THR A 293 -14.41 3.22 19.69
CA THR A 293 -14.17 3.77 21.05
C THR A 293 -14.89 5.11 21.22
N ALA A 294 -14.83 6.01 20.23
CA ALA A 294 -15.54 7.29 20.26
C ALA A 294 -17.07 7.13 20.32
N ASP A 295 -17.60 6.14 19.62
CA ASP A 295 -19.03 5.81 19.63
C ASP A 295 -19.45 4.98 20.86
N LYS A 296 -18.54 4.79 21.83
CA LYS A 296 -18.78 4.04 23.08
C LYS A 296 -19.17 2.56 22.85
N VAL A 297 -18.78 1.99 21.73
CA VAL A 297 -18.91 0.55 21.47
C VAL A 297 -17.85 -0.20 22.28
N LEU A 298 -16.61 0.28 22.26
CA LEU A 298 -15.49 -0.28 23.01
C LEU A 298 -15.30 0.46 24.32
N MET A 299 -16.11 0.12 25.33
CA MET A 299 -16.00 0.67 26.68
C MET A 299 -14.99 -0.15 27.50
N PRO A 300 -14.17 0.49 28.35
CA PRO A 300 -13.27 -0.23 29.23
C PRO A 300 -14.00 -1.31 30.04
N GLY A 301 -13.45 -2.53 30.07
CA GLY A 301 -14.03 -3.67 30.78
C GLY A 301 -15.25 -4.31 30.13
N SER A 302 -15.66 -3.87 28.93
CA SER A 302 -16.79 -4.47 28.22
C SER A 302 -16.40 -5.78 27.50
N PRO A 303 -17.35 -6.70 27.29
CA PRO A 303 -17.11 -7.93 26.53
C PRO A 303 -16.68 -7.68 25.09
N GLU A 304 -17.10 -6.55 24.50
CA GLU A 304 -16.68 -6.15 23.16
C GLU A 304 -15.19 -5.81 23.09
N VAL A 305 -14.63 -5.18 24.14
CA VAL A 305 -13.18 -4.95 24.23
C VAL A 305 -12.44 -6.26 24.35
N ALA A 306 -12.91 -7.19 25.22
CA ALA A 306 -12.29 -8.50 25.36
C ALA A 306 -12.26 -9.28 24.01
N ALA A 307 -13.40 -9.33 23.31
CA ALA A 307 -13.51 -10.01 22.01
C ALA A 307 -12.60 -9.36 20.95
N VAL A 308 -12.52 -8.03 20.92
CA VAL A 308 -11.65 -7.30 19.99
C VAL A 308 -10.17 -7.56 20.31
N CYS A 309 -9.78 -7.56 21.59
CA CYS A 309 -8.43 -7.85 22.01
C CYS A 309 -8.02 -9.29 21.70
N GLU A 310 -8.90 -10.27 21.95
CA GLU A 310 -8.69 -11.66 21.58
C GLU A 310 -8.47 -11.80 20.06
N ARG A 311 -9.33 -11.21 19.26
CA ARG A 311 -9.24 -11.27 17.79
C ARG A 311 -7.98 -10.58 17.25
N ILE A 312 -7.55 -9.45 17.82
CA ILE A 312 -6.33 -8.76 17.41
C ILE A 312 -5.09 -9.61 17.71
N GLN A 313 -5.15 -10.43 18.77
CA GLN A 313 -4.06 -11.30 19.19
C GLN A 313 -4.12 -12.71 18.59
N ASP A 314 -5.16 -13.04 17.83
CA ASP A 314 -5.30 -14.34 17.18
C ASP A 314 -4.27 -14.49 16.06
N GLU A 315 -3.28 -15.34 16.31
CA GLU A 315 -2.17 -15.58 15.38
C GLU A 315 -2.63 -16.18 14.05
N GLN A 316 -3.61 -17.08 14.08
CA GLN A 316 -4.16 -17.67 12.86
C GLN A 316 -4.88 -16.61 12.00
N ALA A 317 -5.64 -15.71 12.64
CA ALA A 317 -6.29 -14.61 11.95
C ALA A 317 -5.29 -13.60 11.38
N LEU A 318 -4.22 -13.29 12.11
CA LEU A 318 -3.14 -12.40 11.66
C LEU A 318 -2.38 -13.00 10.47
N THR A 319 -2.05 -14.29 10.51
CA THR A 319 -1.36 -15.02 9.44
C THR A 319 -2.24 -15.16 8.21
N LYS A 320 -3.51 -15.55 8.37
CA LYS A 320 -4.48 -15.62 7.27
C LYS A 320 -4.68 -14.27 6.57
N ALA A 321 -4.69 -13.19 7.37
CA ALA A 321 -4.79 -11.83 6.84
C ALA A 321 -3.46 -11.28 6.29
N LYS A 322 -2.35 -12.03 6.38
CA LYS A 322 -0.98 -11.60 6.03
C LYS A 322 -0.67 -10.23 6.64
N THR A 323 -1.01 -10.06 7.92
CA THR A 323 -0.87 -8.77 8.60
C THR A 323 0.62 -8.50 8.83
N HIS A 324 1.13 -7.42 8.23
CA HIS A 324 2.52 -7.01 8.42
C HIS A 324 2.68 -6.25 9.75
N PRO A 325 3.78 -6.45 10.53
CA PRO A 325 4.00 -5.78 11.82
C PRO A 325 3.90 -4.25 11.73
N PHE A 326 4.36 -3.64 10.66
CA PHE A 326 4.23 -2.19 10.47
C PHE A 326 2.79 -1.70 10.31
N SER A 327 1.88 -2.53 9.80
CA SER A 327 0.46 -2.20 9.76
C SER A 327 -0.13 -2.13 11.18
N VAL A 328 0.33 -3.02 12.05
CA VAL A 328 -0.05 -3.03 13.47
C VAL A 328 0.55 -1.83 14.20
N LEU A 329 1.84 -1.51 13.96
CA LEU A 329 2.50 -0.33 14.51
C LEU A 329 1.74 0.95 14.17
N VAL A 330 1.41 1.15 12.90
CA VAL A 330 0.64 2.33 12.44
C VAL A 330 -0.74 2.37 13.08
N ALA A 331 -1.40 1.22 13.25
CA ALA A 331 -2.71 1.14 13.92
C ALA A 331 -2.59 1.48 15.41
N SER A 332 -1.58 0.95 16.11
CA SER A 332 -1.29 1.22 17.52
C SER A 332 -1.04 2.70 17.77
N GLU A 333 -0.15 3.31 17.02
CA GLU A 333 0.19 4.73 17.17
C GLU A 333 -0.98 5.66 16.81
N ASN A 334 -1.75 5.31 15.76
CA ASN A 334 -2.99 6.03 15.45
C ASN A 334 -4.02 5.95 16.59
N TYR A 335 -4.13 4.78 17.24
CA TYR A 335 -5.08 4.58 18.35
C TYR A 335 -4.62 5.30 19.62
N LYS A 336 -3.33 5.19 19.98
CA LYS A 336 -2.70 5.88 21.13
C LYS A 336 -2.87 7.39 21.07
N ARG A 337 -2.87 7.99 19.87
CA ARG A 337 -3.01 9.43 19.67
C ARG A 337 -4.35 10.01 20.18
N GLY A 338 -5.41 9.22 20.25
CA GLY A 338 -6.71 9.63 20.79
C GLY A 338 -7.54 10.56 19.89
N HIS A 339 -7.12 10.84 18.66
CA HIS A 339 -7.88 11.66 17.70
C HIS A 339 -7.62 11.30 16.23
N GLY A 340 -8.58 11.57 15.37
CA GLY A 340 -8.48 11.34 13.92
C GLY A 340 -7.55 12.34 13.20
N LYS A 341 -7.00 11.94 12.05
CA LYS A 341 -6.08 12.78 11.23
C LYS A 341 -6.70 14.11 10.76
N ARG A 342 -7.97 14.12 10.40
CA ARG A 342 -8.65 15.26 9.78
C ARG A 342 -9.83 15.79 10.60
N GLY A 343 -10.09 15.26 11.79
CA GLY A 343 -11.38 15.41 12.31
C GLY A 343 -11.53 15.83 13.74
N LYS A 344 -12.77 16.13 14.00
CA LYS A 344 -13.33 16.38 15.30
C LYS A 344 -13.49 15.08 16.13
N LEU A 345 -13.21 13.90 15.51
CA LEU A 345 -13.31 12.62 16.17
C LEU A 345 -12.22 12.51 17.23
N LYS A 346 -12.63 12.35 18.49
CA LYS A 346 -11.75 12.16 19.65
C LYS A 346 -12.20 10.93 20.42
N TRP A 347 -11.26 10.21 21.00
CA TRP A 347 -11.51 9.07 21.89
C TRP A 347 -10.45 9.01 22.98
N GLN A 348 -10.76 8.32 24.05
CA GLN A 348 -9.78 7.97 25.08
C GLN A 348 -9.25 6.58 24.77
N PRO A 349 -7.94 6.42 24.52
CA PRO A 349 -7.35 5.11 24.23
C PRO A 349 -7.53 4.16 25.41
N ASN A 350 -7.95 2.92 25.13
CA ASN A 350 -8.07 1.84 26.09
C ASN A 350 -6.73 1.11 26.21
N ARG A 351 -6.25 0.88 27.42
CA ARG A 351 -4.98 0.21 27.71
C ARG A 351 -4.97 -1.24 27.23
N ASP A 352 -6.06 -1.98 27.37
CA ASP A 352 -6.17 -3.38 26.95
C ASP A 352 -5.99 -3.51 25.43
N ILE A 353 -6.61 -2.60 24.67
CA ILE A 353 -6.47 -2.57 23.20
C ILE A 353 -5.04 -2.21 22.80
N ILE A 354 -4.39 -1.28 23.49
CA ILE A 354 -2.99 -0.93 23.22
C ILE A 354 -2.10 -2.15 23.47
N GLN A 355 -2.28 -2.83 24.58
CA GLN A 355 -1.53 -4.04 24.92
C GLN A 355 -1.77 -5.16 23.89
N ALA A 356 -3.02 -5.34 23.45
CA ALA A 356 -3.35 -6.31 22.41
C ALA A 356 -2.65 -5.99 21.07
N LEU A 357 -2.57 -4.72 20.69
CA LEU A 357 -1.84 -4.29 19.49
C LEU A 357 -0.33 -4.49 19.63
N ASP A 358 0.25 -4.23 20.80
CA ASP A 358 1.68 -4.45 21.04
C ASP A 358 2.02 -5.96 20.99
N CYS A 359 1.16 -6.83 21.55
CA CYS A 359 1.28 -8.28 21.39
C CYS A 359 1.13 -8.73 19.94
N ALA A 360 0.16 -8.17 19.20
CA ALA A 360 -0.06 -8.49 17.81
C ALA A 360 1.15 -8.09 16.93
N PHE A 361 1.82 -6.97 17.24
CA PHE A 361 3.06 -6.58 16.55
C PHE A 361 4.11 -7.69 16.62
N ALA A 362 4.37 -8.21 17.82
CA ALA A 362 5.34 -9.28 18.02
C ALA A 362 4.96 -10.58 17.28
N LYS A 363 3.68 -10.96 17.31
CA LYS A 363 3.17 -12.14 16.59
C LYS A 363 3.25 -11.99 15.07
N CYS A 364 3.07 -10.79 14.55
CA CYS A 364 3.15 -10.51 13.12
C CYS A 364 4.58 -10.60 12.55
N LEU A 365 5.63 -10.66 13.37
CA LEU A 365 7.00 -10.86 12.89
C LEU A 365 7.14 -12.16 12.09
N SER A 366 6.40 -13.21 12.46
CA SER A 366 6.35 -14.48 11.72
C SER A 366 5.74 -14.37 10.31
N ASN A 367 5.04 -13.28 10.00
CA ASN A 367 4.46 -13.04 8.68
C ASN A 367 5.44 -12.32 7.73
N VAL A 368 6.62 -11.93 8.22
CA VAL A 368 7.66 -11.29 7.41
C VAL A 368 8.50 -12.37 6.77
N GLU A 369 8.58 -12.37 5.45
CA GLU A 369 9.42 -13.29 4.70
C GLU A 369 10.88 -12.82 4.77
N PRO A 370 11.81 -13.63 5.27
CA PRO A 370 13.22 -13.24 5.35
C PRO A 370 13.83 -13.18 3.94
N THR A 371 14.76 -12.25 3.76
CA THR A 371 15.53 -12.17 2.51
C THR A 371 16.69 -13.17 2.45
N GLY A 372 17.09 -13.71 3.61
CA GLY A 372 18.24 -14.60 3.75
C GLY A 372 19.59 -13.90 3.54
N LYS A 373 19.62 -12.58 3.65
CA LYS A 373 20.82 -11.76 3.48
C LYS A 373 21.38 -11.34 4.83
N ARG A 374 22.63 -10.88 4.82
CA ARG A 374 23.27 -10.28 5.99
C ARG A 374 22.93 -8.81 6.06
N PHE A 375 22.53 -8.34 7.24
CA PHE A 375 22.19 -6.94 7.49
C PHE A 375 23.09 -6.33 8.56
N MET A 376 23.57 -5.11 8.29
CA MET A 376 24.03 -4.20 9.30
C MET A 376 23.11 -3.00 9.34
N VAL A 377 22.47 -2.76 10.48
CA VAL A 377 21.53 -1.65 10.69
C VAL A 377 22.19 -0.61 11.55
N GLY A 378 22.46 0.57 10.99
CA GLY A 378 22.90 1.74 11.74
C GLY A 378 21.73 2.65 12.06
N VAL A 379 21.50 2.92 13.34
CA VAL A 379 20.44 3.83 13.80
C VAL A 379 21.07 5.10 14.32
N ASP A 380 20.87 6.21 13.58
CA ASP A 380 21.28 7.54 14.02
C ASP A 380 20.27 8.08 15.03
N VAL A 381 20.73 8.28 16.26
CA VAL A 381 19.91 8.82 17.36
C VAL A 381 20.25 10.28 17.69
N SER A 382 21.09 10.91 16.88
CA SER A 382 21.59 12.26 17.12
C SER A 382 20.54 13.37 16.95
N ALA A 383 19.33 13.10 16.37
CA ALA A 383 18.35 14.15 16.15
C ALA A 383 16.91 13.69 16.18
N CYS A 384 15.99 14.61 16.22
CA CYS A 384 14.55 14.53 15.88
C CYS A 384 13.82 13.19 16.12
N LEU A 385 14.29 12.34 17.04
CA LEU A 385 13.67 11.05 17.39
C LEU A 385 12.19 11.16 17.74
N HIS A 386 11.79 12.30 18.31
CA HIS A 386 10.40 12.56 18.71
C HIS A 386 9.54 13.13 17.59
N SER A 387 10.13 13.50 16.45
CA SER A 387 9.39 13.97 15.29
C SER A 387 8.58 12.83 14.65
N LEU A 388 7.43 13.17 14.07
CA LEU A 388 6.67 12.19 13.30
C LEU A 388 7.41 11.87 12.00
N ALA A 389 7.45 10.60 11.66
CA ALA A 389 7.98 10.18 10.37
C ALA A 389 7.10 10.73 9.23
N LEU A 390 7.73 11.27 8.20
CA LEU A 390 7.05 11.85 7.06
C LEU A 390 6.13 10.81 6.38
N GLY A 391 4.91 11.22 6.08
CA GLY A 391 3.89 10.32 5.50
C GLY A 391 3.17 9.45 6.53
N SER A 392 3.61 9.44 7.78
CA SER A 392 3.06 8.64 8.86
C SER A 392 2.59 9.50 10.04
N SER A 393 1.93 8.88 10.99
CA SER A 393 1.61 9.43 12.32
C SER A 393 2.43 8.77 13.42
N VAL A 394 3.43 8.00 13.03
CA VAL A 394 4.31 7.24 13.93
C VAL A 394 5.54 8.08 14.25
N PRO A 395 5.98 8.17 15.51
CA PRO A 395 7.25 8.81 15.86
C PRO A 395 8.43 8.12 15.16
N SER A 396 9.42 8.90 14.71
CA SER A 396 10.58 8.38 13.99
C SER A 396 11.35 7.33 14.80
N VAL A 397 11.46 7.52 16.12
CA VAL A 397 12.08 6.54 17.02
C VAL A 397 11.34 5.19 17.03
N ALA A 398 10.02 5.21 17.02
CA ALA A 398 9.22 3.98 17.00
C ALA A 398 9.36 3.24 15.66
N VAL A 399 9.51 3.99 14.56
CA VAL A 399 9.80 3.42 13.23
C VAL A 399 11.18 2.77 13.22
N ALA A 400 12.21 3.48 13.70
CA ALA A 400 13.57 2.97 13.75
C ALA A 400 13.68 1.71 14.62
N ALA A 401 13.07 1.74 15.82
CA ALA A 401 13.00 0.58 16.70
C ALA A 401 12.30 -0.62 16.04
N ALA A 402 11.16 -0.37 15.40
CA ALA A 402 10.41 -1.43 14.72
C ALA A 402 11.15 -2.02 13.51
N MET A 403 11.84 -1.19 12.71
CA MET A 403 12.66 -1.66 11.59
C MET A 403 13.82 -2.51 12.08
N SER A 404 14.55 -2.03 13.09
CA SER A 404 15.65 -2.78 13.73
C SER A 404 15.17 -4.12 14.27
N MET A 405 14.03 -4.13 14.97
CA MET A 405 13.44 -5.33 15.56
C MET A 405 12.95 -6.33 14.50
N VAL A 406 12.32 -5.85 13.41
CA VAL A 406 11.90 -6.71 12.32
C VAL A 406 13.12 -7.39 11.70
N ILE A 407 14.15 -6.64 11.33
CA ILE A 407 15.36 -7.19 10.71
C ILE A 407 16.07 -8.15 11.66
N ALA A 408 16.27 -7.77 12.92
CA ALA A 408 16.97 -8.59 13.89
C ALA A 408 16.30 -9.93 14.18
N ARG A 409 14.97 -10.02 14.02
CA ARG A 409 14.20 -11.24 14.31
C ARG A 409 13.80 -12.04 13.08
N THR A 410 13.92 -11.49 11.89
CA THR A 410 13.53 -12.20 10.67
C THR A 410 14.72 -12.63 9.83
N GLU A 411 15.80 -11.86 9.82
CA GLU A 411 16.98 -12.18 9.04
C GLU A 411 17.95 -13.08 9.81
N PRO A 412 18.58 -14.07 9.15
CA PRO A 412 19.43 -15.05 9.82
C PRO A 412 20.73 -14.44 10.37
N GLU A 413 21.24 -13.42 9.72
CA GLU A 413 22.45 -12.72 10.14
C GLU A 413 22.20 -11.22 10.12
N SER A 414 22.12 -10.60 11.30
CA SER A 414 21.91 -9.17 11.44
C SER A 414 22.64 -8.61 12.64
N GLU A 415 23.10 -7.37 12.49
CA GLU A 415 23.72 -6.59 13.56
C GLU A 415 23.06 -5.21 13.58
N VAL A 416 22.70 -4.73 14.78
CA VAL A 416 22.10 -3.42 14.98
C VAL A 416 23.02 -2.58 15.83
N LEU A 417 23.43 -1.43 15.28
CA LEU A 417 24.30 -0.46 15.92
C LEU A 417 23.55 0.86 16.09
N ILE A 418 23.67 1.46 17.26
CA ILE A 418 23.17 2.80 17.55
C ILE A 418 24.37 3.74 17.53
N PHE A 419 24.27 4.81 16.77
CA PHE A 419 25.33 5.80 16.72
C PHE A 419 24.80 7.22 16.97
N SER A 420 25.61 7.99 17.67
CA SER A 420 25.45 9.41 17.91
C SER A 420 26.80 10.12 17.61
N GLU A 421 26.87 11.43 17.81
CA GLU A 421 28.14 12.16 17.68
C GLU A 421 29.23 11.64 18.63
N GLU A 422 28.86 11.06 19.78
CA GLU A 422 29.76 10.67 20.85
C GLU A 422 29.97 9.16 21.02
N ALA A 423 29.05 8.33 20.48
CA ALA A 423 29.01 6.90 20.76
C ALA A 423 28.56 6.03 19.58
N LEU A 424 29.18 4.85 19.51
CA LEU A 424 28.74 3.72 18.69
C LEU A 424 28.50 2.54 19.62
N VAL A 425 27.24 2.13 19.78
CA VAL A 425 26.83 1.12 20.76
C VAL A 425 26.01 0.02 20.10
N PRO A 426 26.30 -1.27 20.34
CA PRO A 426 25.42 -2.35 19.89
C PRO A 426 24.03 -2.27 20.53
N CYS A 427 22.99 -2.46 19.73
CA CYS A 427 21.62 -2.63 20.20
C CYS A 427 21.28 -4.11 20.25
N VAL A 428 21.21 -4.68 21.44
CA VAL A 428 20.90 -6.09 21.62
C VAL A 428 19.39 -6.29 21.57
N ILE A 429 18.90 -7.03 20.59
CA ILE A 429 17.50 -7.36 20.41
C ILE A 429 17.35 -8.88 20.50
N SER A 430 16.88 -9.37 21.64
CA SER A 430 16.55 -10.79 21.88
C SER A 430 15.07 -11.07 21.56
N ASP A 431 14.70 -12.36 21.54
CA ASP A 431 13.32 -12.77 21.27
C ASP A 431 12.31 -12.23 22.31
N ASP A 432 12.76 -11.99 23.54
CA ASP A 432 11.93 -11.46 24.60
C ASP A 432 11.89 -9.91 24.64
N THR A 433 12.72 -9.24 23.82
CA THR A 433 12.79 -7.77 23.82
C THR A 433 11.53 -7.18 23.20
N SER A 434 10.79 -6.36 23.91
CA SER A 434 9.60 -5.66 23.39
C SER A 434 9.98 -4.43 22.57
N LEU A 435 9.07 -3.99 21.69
CA LEU A 435 9.25 -2.74 20.93
C LEU A 435 9.47 -1.51 21.82
N ILE A 436 8.80 -1.49 23.00
CA ILE A 436 8.95 -0.41 23.99
C ILE A 436 10.38 -0.39 24.54
N GLN A 437 10.96 -1.55 24.81
CA GLN A 437 12.35 -1.65 25.30
C GLN A 437 13.36 -1.21 24.25
N VAL A 438 13.20 -1.62 22.99
CA VAL A 438 14.08 -1.14 21.90
C VAL A 438 13.95 0.37 21.74
N THR A 439 12.72 0.90 21.75
CA THR A 439 12.49 2.35 21.68
C THR A 439 13.17 3.08 22.85
N ALA A 440 13.09 2.53 24.06
CA ALA A 440 13.73 3.12 25.24
C ALA A 440 15.27 3.13 25.13
N GLN A 441 15.88 2.07 24.59
CA GLN A 441 17.32 2.02 24.33
C GLN A 441 17.76 3.12 23.36
N LEU A 442 17.00 3.33 22.27
CA LEU A 442 17.29 4.38 21.28
C LEU A 442 17.19 5.78 21.91
N VAL A 443 16.16 6.02 22.73
CA VAL A 443 15.96 7.31 23.40
C VAL A 443 17.06 7.57 24.46
N GLN A 444 17.50 6.54 25.18
CA GLN A 444 18.48 6.69 26.25
C GLN A 444 19.87 7.15 25.71
N ILE A 445 20.20 6.76 24.46
CA ILE A 445 21.50 7.10 23.83
C ILE A 445 21.41 8.42 23.07
N SER A 446 20.18 8.96 22.86
CA SER A 446 20.01 10.18 22.09
C SER A 446 20.56 11.41 22.81
N GLY A 447 21.46 12.11 22.14
CA GLY A 447 21.90 13.44 22.51
C GLY A 447 21.15 14.55 21.75
N ASP A 448 21.47 15.80 22.01
CA ASP A 448 20.76 17.02 21.55
C ASP A 448 21.00 17.42 20.07
N CYS A 449 20.96 16.51 19.12
CA CYS A 449 21.34 16.76 17.72
C CYS A 449 20.14 16.86 16.74
N ARG A 450 20.33 17.50 15.56
CA ARG A 450 19.23 18.01 14.70
C ARG A 450 18.81 17.20 13.46
N ASN A 451 19.41 16.05 13.12
CA ASN A 451 19.06 15.26 11.91
C ASN A 451 19.07 13.76 12.15
N CYS A 452 17.90 13.10 12.20
CA CYS A 452 17.78 11.65 12.39
C CYS A 452 17.81 10.91 11.05
N ARG A 453 18.82 10.08 10.83
CA ARG A 453 18.96 9.21 9.67
C ARG A 453 19.16 7.78 10.12
N THR A 454 18.35 6.84 9.63
CA THR A 454 18.62 5.41 9.80
C THR A 454 19.33 4.91 8.56
N VAL A 455 20.53 4.38 8.71
CA VAL A 455 21.32 3.83 7.61
C VAL A 455 21.31 2.31 7.71
N LEU A 456 20.80 1.65 6.67
CA LEU A 456 20.80 0.19 6.55
C LEU A 456 21.92 -0.24 5.62
N TRP A 457 22.90 -0.97 6.14
CA TRP A 457 23.97 -1.57 5.35
C TRP A 457 23.68 -3.05 5.09
N LEU A 458 23.74 -3.43 3.83
CA LEU A 458 23.57 -4.80 3.39
C LEU A 458 24.88 -5.31 2.81
N LYS A 459 25.42 -6.39 3.37
CA LYS A 459 26.61 -7.04 2.82
C LYS A 459 26.21 -8.38 2.21
N THR A 460 26.29 -8.50 0.89
CA THR A 460 26.06 -9.73 0.15
C THR A 460 27.36 -10.17 -0.53
N GLY A 461 28.16 -10.99 0.16
CA GLY A 461 29.45 -11.46 -0.39
C GLY A 461 30.41 -10.31 -0.72
N VAL A 462 30.87 -10.24 -1.97
CA VAL A 462 31.80 -9.19 -2.46
C VAL A 462 31.09 -7.84 -2.67
N PHE A 463 29.77 -7.84 -2.90
CA PHE A 463 28.96 -6.65 -3.21
C PHE A 463 28.12 -6.27 -2.00
N SER A 464 28.12 -4.97 -1.67
CA SER A 464 27.29 -4.41 -0.60
C SER A 464 26.27 -3.44 -1.19
N LYS A 465 25.04 -3.47 -0.67
CA LYS A 465 24.00 -2.49 -1.00
C LYS A 465 23.84 -1.51 0.15
N LEU A 466 23.58 -0.26 -0.17
CA LEU A 466 23.34 0.81 0.79
C LEU A 466 21.88 1.26 0.72
N ILE A 467 21.20 1.26 1.86
CA ILE A 467 19.85 1.82 1.99
C ILE A 467 19.88 2.93 3.03
N VAL A 468 19.51 4.13 2.64
CA VAL A 468 19.43 5.29 3.54
C VAL A 468 17.97 5.65 3.79
N CYS A 469 17.54 5.61 5.06
CA CYS A 469 16.17 5.91 5.45
C CYS A 469 16.11 7.27 6.16
N GLY A 470 15.67 8.31 5.45
CA GLY A 470 15.44 9.64 6.02
C GLY A 470 14.02 9.77 6.53
N MET A 471 13.81 9.59 7.83
CA MET A 471 12.48 9.52 8.43
C MET A 471 11.70 10.85 8.34
N THR A 472 12.37 11.99 8.40
CA THR A 472 11.76 13.32 8.43
C THR A 472 11.99 14.14 7.15
N SER A 473 12.81 13.63 6.23
CA SER A 473 13.20 14.33 5.01
C SER A 473 12.22 14.10 3.86
N ASN A 474 11.96 15.17 3.09
CA ASN A 474 11.18 15.11 1.84
C ASN A 474 12.02 14.64 0.63
N GLY A 475 13.32 14.68 0.74
CA GLY A 475 14.28 14.26 -0.28
C GLY A 475 15.61 13.97 0.38
N LEU A 476 16.25 12.92 -0.07
CA LEU A 476 17.62 12.56 0.21
C LEU A 476 18.37 12.58 -1.11
N SER A 477 19.67 12.80 -1.05
CA SER A 477 20.57 12.80 -2.20
C SER A 477 21.84 12.00 -1.89
N VAL A 478 21.68 10.96 -1.07
CA VAL A 478 22.81 10.07 -0.71
C VAL A 478 22.97 8.96 -1.74
N ALA A 479 21.83 8.42 -2.25
CA ALA A 479 21.90 7.41 -3.30
C ALA A 479 22.33 8.06 -4.61
N ASP A 480 23.36 7.50 -5.21
CA ASP A 480 23.73 7.81 -6.58
C ASP A 480 22.64 7.25 -7.52
N PRO A 481 22.01 8.07 -8.37
CA PRO A 481 20.99 7.60 -9.30
C PRO A 481 21.52 6.57 -10.31
N ASP A 482 22.82 6.60 -10.60
CA ASP A 482 23.48 5.72 -11.56
C ASP A 482 24.05 4.45 -10.91
N ASP A 483 23.97 4.32 -9.58
CA ASP A 483 24.37 3.12 -8.85
C ASP A 483 23.15 2.26 -8.48
N ARG A 484 23.06 1.06 -9.04
CA ARG A 484 22.01 0.09 -8.73
C ARG A 484 22.10 -0.47 -7.29
N GLY A 485 23.22 -0.32 -6.62
CA GLY A 485 23.45 -0.77 -5.26
C GLY A 485 23.01 0.23 -4.18
N MET A 486 22.42 1.36 -4.57
CA MET A 486 21.99 2.40 -3.63
C MET A 486 20.47 2.65 -3.70
N LEU A 487 19.86 2.91 -2.54
CA LEU A 487 18.44 3.23 -2.40
C LEU A 487 18.22 4.26 -1.28
N ASP A 488 17.51 5.35 -1.58
CA ASP A 488 17.01 6.31 -0.61
C ASP A 488 15.54 6.08 -0.30
N ILE A 489 15.19 6.06 0.98
CA ILE A 489 13.82 6.02 1.50
C ILE A 489 13.49 7.35 2.18
N CYS A 490 12.56 8.12 1.64
CA CYS A 490 12.14 9.41 2.18
C CYS A 490 10.80 9.29 2.91
N GLY A 491 10.84 9.44 4.24
CA GLY A 491 9.71 9.21 5.12
C GLY A 491 9.46 7.74 5.40
N PHE A 492 8.28 7.44 6.00
CA PHE A 492 7.90 6.08 6.34
C PHE A 492 6.41 5.82 6.10
N ASP A 493 6.12 4.72 5.43
CA ASP A 493 4.83 4.04 5.41
C ASP A 493 5.04 2.53 5.43
N SER A 494 3.98 1.74 5.61
CA SER A 494 4.10 0.28 5.64
C SER A 494 4.64 -0.34 4.34
N ARG A 495 4.64 0.41 3.23
CA ARG A 495 5.12 -0.03 1.91
C ARG A 495 6.63 0.14 1.75
N ALA A 496 7.26 1.01 2.54
CA ALA A 496 8.71 1.22 2.48
C ALA A 496 9.49 -0.09 2.67
N VAL A 497 8.96 -0.98 3.50
CA VAL A 497 9.59 -2.30 3.76
C VAL A 497 9.55 -3.20 2.54
N ASP A 498 8.43 -3.20 1.81
CA ASP A 498 8.32 -3.98 0.57
C ASP A 498 9.28 -3.45 -0.51
N VAL A 499 9.52 -2.13 -0.54
CA VAL A 499 10.53 -1.51 -1.42
C VAL A 499 11.93 -1.98 -1.03
N ILE A 500 12.26 -1.96 0.25
CA ILE A 500 13.54 -2.46 0.79
C ILE A 500 13.73 -3.92 0.41
N HIS A 501 12.73 -4.76 0.66
CA HIS A 501 12.75 -6.19 0.34
C HIS A 501 12.99 -6.42 -1.16
N ASN A 502 12.27 -5.72 -2.03
CA ASN A 502 12.46 -5.83 -3.48
C ASN A 502 13.84 -5.38 -3.94
N PHE A 503 14.39 -4.32 -3.32
CA PHE A 503 15.73 -3.83 -3.60
C PHE A 503 16.79 -4.85 -3.16
N VAL A 504 16.66 -5.42 -1.96
CA VAL A 504 17.58 -6.42 -1.41
C VAL A 504 17.65 -7.66 -2.31
N LEU A 505 16.53 -8.07 -2.87
CA LEU A 505 16.41 -9.26 -3.75
C LEU A 505 16.65 -8.96 -5.24
N ASP A 506 17.23 -7.80 -5.60
CA ASP A 506 17.52 -7.40 -6.99
C ASP A 506 16.28 -7.36 -7.92
N ALA A 507 15.09 -7.17 -7.35
CA ALA A 507 13.88 -7.02 -8.14
C ALA A 507 13.76 -5.62 -8.77
N ILE A 508 14.39 -4.61 -8.11
CA ILE A 508 14.38 -3.19 -8.53
C ILE A 508 15.76 -2.57 -8.38
#